data_3e4bc44db74f7eaa1bc9a14afbe3b3d6
#
_entry.id   3e4bc44db74f7eaa1bc9a14afbe3b3d6
#
_cell.length_a   1.000
_cell.length_b   1.000
_cell.length_c   1.000
_cell.angle_alpha   90.00
_cell.angle_beta   90.00
_cell.angle_gamma   90.00
#
_symmetry.space_group_name_H-M   'P 1'
#
loop_
_entity.id
_entity.type
_entity.pdbx_description
1 polymer ?
#
loop_
_entity_poly.entity_id
_entity_poly.type
_entity_poly.pdbx_seq_one_letter_code
_entity_poly.pdbx_strand_id
1 'polypeptide(L)'
;LDPSVHPPSIIQPPPPGSLYHGGFPGNASGREDDVTLERLREYEHLTGKSLAWVYFSHDWFRGRAFPFATARMIREAGSVPFIRLMLRSDSRHWRAESTYTLQRILGGMFDEDLRGWFRSARQFGSPLIVEYGTEVNGDWFPWNGVQNGGGQLDDYGSDGEADGPERFREAYRHIIRLSREEGSRNITWVFHVNSGDAPVGEWNRLEKYYPGSDWIDWVGVSAYGAQKPEDTAWPAFRDVMDPVYARLTAMAPNTPVVVCEFGATLGSPRGNQETWAREALEDLVNDRWPRVIGFSWWNEGWRNDADPGHNTVMRLQDSPALARVFHETVGGDPRVLGRILTAR
;
A
#
# COMPACT_ATOMS: atom_id res chain seq x y z
N LEU A 1 19.38 -21.71 -6.90
CA LEU A 1 19.50 -20.26 -7.21
C LEU A 1 19.81 -19.53 -5.92
N ASP A 2 20.77 -18.63 -5.97
CA ASP A 2 21.24 -17.88 -4.82
C ASP A 2 20.10 -16.97 -4.29
N PRO A 3 19.59 -17.15 -3.07
CA PRO A 3 18.53 -16.33 -2.52
C PRO A 3 18.97 -14.89 -2.20
N SER A 4 20.28 -14.61 -2.25
CA SER A 4 20.81 -13.24 -2.08
C SER A 4 20.64 -12.39 -3.35
N VAL A 5 20.37 -13.01 -4.51
CA VAL A 5 20.18 -12.29 -5.76
C VAL A 5 18.72 -11.84 -5.88
N HIS A 6 18.51 -10.53 -5.95
CA HIS A 6 17.20 -9.96 -6.21
C HIS A 6 16.74 -10.28 -7.64
N PRO A 7 15.68 -11.09 -7.82
CA PRO A 7 15.18 -11.35 -9.17
C PRO A 7 14.46 -10.09 -9.69
N PRO A 8 14.57 -9.78 -10.98
CA PRO A 8 13.82 -8.66 -11.54
C PRO A 8 12.31 -8.92 -11.42
N SER A 9 11.53 -7.86 -11.14
CA SER A 9 10.08 -7.93 -11.15
C SER A 9 9.57 -8.35 -12.52
N ILE A 10 8.58 -9.25 -12.53
CA ILE A 10 7.90 -9.65 -13.77
C ILE A 10 6.90 -8.59 -14.25
N ILE A 11 6.53 -7.64 -13.40
CA ILE A 11 5.69 -6.50 -13.75
C ILE A 11 6.59 -5.42 -14.34
N GLN A 12 6.32 -5.05 -15.58
CA GLN A 12 7.05 -3.97 -16.25
C GLN A 12 6.48 -2.62 -15.81
N PRO A 13 7.31 -1.58 -15.66
CA PRO A 13 6.80 -0.22 -15.60
C PRO A 13 5.95 0.12 -16.83
N PRO A 14 4.94 0.98 -16.72
CA PRO A 14 4.20 1.44 -17.87
C PRO A 14 5.13 2.26 -18.80
N PRO A 15 4.76 2.46 -20.07
CA PRO A 15 5.49 3.39 -20.94
C PRO A 15 5.63 4.78 -20.30
N PRO A 16 6.74 5.51 -20.56
CA PRO A 16 6.91 6.86 -20.05
C PRO A 16 5.69 7.76 -20.33
N GLY A 17 5.26 8.50 -19.32
CA GLY A 17 4.04 9.32 -19.38
C GLY A 17 2.74 8.54 -19.27
N SER A 18 2.79 7.25 -18.93
CA SER A 18 1.63 6.41 -18.65
C SER A 18 1.62 5.94 -17.20
N LEU A 19 0.44 5.54 -16.70
CA LEU A 19 0.21 5.12 -15.32
C LEU A 19 -0.68 3.87 -15.26
N TYR A 20 -0.47 3.03 -14.28
CA TYR A 20 -1.40 1.96 -13.95
C TYR A 20 -2.54 2.49 -13.07
N HIS A 21 -3.77 2.16 -13.44
CA HIS A 21 -4.97 2.37 -12.64
C HIS A 21 -5.17 1.18 -11.71
N GLY A 22 -4.81 1.32 -10.46
CA GLY A 22 -5.13 0.39 -9.39
C GLY A 22 -6.23 0.93 -8.48
N GLY A 23 -6.61 0.16 -7.48
CA GLY A 23 -7.55 0.61 -6.48
C GLY A 23 -7.83 -0.41 -5.38
N PHE A 24 -8.26 0.11 -4.24
CA PHE A 24 -9.05 -0.65 -3.28
C PHE A 24 -10.52 -0.40 -3.65
N PRO A 25 -11.24 -1.37 -4.22
CA PRO A 25 -12.58 -1.13 -4.78
C PRO A 25 -13.68 -1.04 -3.71
N GLY A 26 -13.30 -1.17 -2.43
CA GLY A 26 -14.22 -1.30 -1.31
C GLY A 26 -14.51 -2.77 -0.98
N ASN A 27 -15.32 -2.96 0.03
CA ASN A 27 -15.65 -4.27 0.59
C ASN A 27 -17.15 -4.47 0.79
N ALA A 28 -17.57 -5.69 1.10
CA ALA A 28 -18.97 -6.03 1.35
C ALA A 28 -19.36 -5.90 2.84
N SER A 29 -18.41 -6.00 3.75
CA SER A 29 -18.68 -6.17 5.20
C SER A 29 -18.01 -5.13 6.11
N GLY A 30 -17.39 -4.09 5.57
CA GLY A 30 -16.59 -3.14 6.33
C GLY A 30 -15.19 -3.64 6.68
N ARG A 31 -14.71 -4.71 6.03
CA ARG A 31 -13.39 -5.30 6.24
C ARG A 31 -12.59 -5.25 4.95
N GLU A 32 -11.35 -4.79 5.03
CA GLU A 32 -10.45 -4.64 3.89
C GLU A 32 -9.99 -5.97 3.25
N ASP A 33 -10.25 -7.10 3.92
CA ASP A 33 -10.01 -8.46 3.41
C ASP A 33 -11.18 -9.02 2.58
N ASP A 34 -12.34 -8.34 2.57
CA ASP A 34 -13.60 -8.82 1.98
C ASP A 34 -13.90 -8.11 0.64
N VAL A 35 -12.93 -8.10 -0.25
CA VAL A 35 -13.10 -7.60 -1.62
C VAL A 35 -13.88 -8.63 -2.43
N THR A 36 -14.94 -8.18 -3.14
CA THR A 36 -15.80 -9.01 -3.96
C THR A 36 -15.74 -8.62 -5.43
N LEU A 37 -16.09 -9.57 -6.31
CA LEU A 37 -16.19 -9.30 -7.75
C LEU A 37 -17.21 -8.21 -8.06
N GLU A 38 -18.31 -8.15 -7.29
CA GLU A 38 -19.33 -7.12 -7.43
C GLU A 38 -18.76 -5.73 -7.19
N ARG A 39 -18.04 -5.53 -6.06
CA ARG A 39 -17.40 -4.25 -5.73
C ARG A 39 -16.32 -3.85 -6.75
N LEU A 40 -15.55 -4.82 -7.21
CA LEU A 40 -14.56 -4.60 -8.26
C LEU A 40 -15.23 -4.09 -9.55
N ARG A 41 -16.26 -4.75 -10.01
CA ARG A 41 -16.97 -4.38 -11.24
C ARG A 41 -17.72 -3.05 -11.12
N GLU A 42 -18.32 -2.79 -9.96
CA GLU A 42 -18.93 -1.49 -9.65
C GLU A 42 -17.92 -0.36 -9.74
N TYR A 43 -16.73 -0.55 -9.12
CA TYR A 43 -15.66 0.45 -9.17
C TYR A 43 -15.17 0.68 -10.62
N GLU A 44 -14.92 -0.38 -11.38
CA GLU A 44 -14.52 -0.27 -12.79
C GLU A 44 -15.59 0.45 -13.63
N HIS A 45 -16.86 0.19 -13.38
CA HIS A 45 -17.97 0.86 -14.05
C HIS A 45 -17.99 2.36 -13.73
N LEU A 46 -17.89 2.73 -12.46
CA LEU A 46 -17.89 4.12 -12.01
C LEU A 46 -16.70 4.92 -12.54
N THR A 47 -15.53 4.31 -12.60
CA THR A 47 -14.32 4.96 -13.12
C THR A 47 -14.22 4.93 -14.65
N GLY A 48 -14.99 4.08 -15.32
CA GLY A 48 -14.91 3.87 -16.77
C GLY A 48 -13.60 3.19 -17.21
N LYS A 49 -12.86 2.56 -16.29
CA LYS A 49 -11.56 1.93 -16.56
C LYS A 49 -11.40 0.66 -15.73
N SER A 50 -10.85 -0.40 -16.35
CA SER A 50 -10.45 -1.61 -15.64
C SER A 50 -9.34 -1.32 -14.64
N LEU A 51 -9.21 -2.17 -13.62
CA LEU A 51 -8.13 -2.11 -12.64
C LEU A 51 -6.94 -2.94 -13.08
N ALA A 52 -5.75 -2.34 -13.14
CA ALA A 52 -4.48 -3.05 -13.35
C ALA A 52 -4.15 -3.95 -12.15
N TRP A 53 -4.40 -3.47 -10.94
CA TRP A 53 -4.35 -4.26 -9.72
C TRP A 53 -5.50 -3.96 -8.78
N VAL A 54 -5.86 -4.93 -7.96
CA VAL A 54 -6.83 -4.79 -6.87
C VAL A 54 -6.09 -4.95 -5.56
N TYR A 55 -6.13 -3.89 -4.74
CA TYR A 55 -5.46 -3.80 -3.46
C TYR A 55 -6.41 -4.30 -2.36
N PHE A 56 -5.93 -5.15 -1.47
CA PHE A 56 -6.70 -5.66 -0.33
C PHE A 56 -5.79 -6.12 0.82
N SER A 57 -6.36 -6.15 2.03
CA SER A 57 -5.65 -6.61 3.22
C SER A 57 -5.74 -8.13 3.38
N HIS A 58 -4.67 -8.75 3.86
CA HIS A 58 -4.65 -10.14 4.30
C HIS A 58 -4.28 -10.20 5.78
N ASP A 59 -5.30 -10.14 6.63
CA ASP A 59 -5.17 -10.11 8.09
C ASP A 59 -4.90 -11.49 8.66
N TRP A 60 -3.73 -11.71 9.26
CA TRP A 60 -3.31 -13.00 9.80
C TRP A 60 -4.10 -13.47 11.03
N PHE A 61 -4.76 -12.56 11.73
CA PHE A 61 -5.69 -12.98 12.80
C PHE A 61 -6.95 -13.70 12.27
N ARG A 62 -7.21 -13.62 10.97
CA ARG A 62 -8.30 -14.36 10.29
C ARG A 62 -7.83 -15.65 9.64
N GLY A 63 -6.54 -15.79 9.41
CA GLY A 63 -5.93 -16.97 8.80
C GLY A 63 -4.59 -16.64 8.17
N ARG A 64 -3.64 -17.57 8.28
CA ARG A 64 -2.26 -17.39 7.79
C ARG A 64 -2.03 -17.92 6.39
N ALA A 65 -2.97 -18.73 5.87
CA ALA A 65 -2.85 -19.32 4.55
C ALA A 65 -2.97 -18.25 3.45
N PHE A 66 -2.27 -18.47 2.34
CA PHE A 66 -2.37 -17.60 1.17
C PHE A 66 -3.84 -17.41 0.76
N PRO A 67 -4.30 -16.18 0.49
CA PRO A 67 -5.71 -15.87 0.22
C PRO A 67 -6.10 -16.28 -1.21
N PHE A 68 -6.04 -17.57 -1.49
CA PHE A 68 -6.12 -18.12 -2.84
C PHE A 68 -7.45 -17.78 -3.54
N ALA A 69 -8.56 -17.83 -2.82
CA ALA A 69 -9.89 -17.55 -3.39
C ALA A 69 -9.99 -16.10 -3.87
N THR A 70 -9.58 -15.14 -3.04
CA THR A 70 -9.58 -13.70 -3.38
C THR A 70 -8.60 -13.41 -4.51
N ALA A 71 -7.37 -13.91 -4.41
CA ALA A 71 -6.35 -13.72 -5.44
C ALA A 71 -6.80 -14.29 -6.81
N ARG A 72 -7.43 -15.49 -6.82
CA ARG A 72 -7.97 -16.10 -8.03
C ARG A 72 -9.09 -15.28 -8.63
N MET A 73 -10.04 -14.83 -7.83
CA MET A 73 -11.14 -13.97 -8.27
C MET A 73 -10.61 -12.68 -8.94
N ILE A 74 -9.63 -12.03 -8.32
CA ILE A 74 -9.00 -10.82 -8.88
C ILE A 74 -8.31 -11.12 -10.22
N ARG A 75 -7.53 -12.21 -10.29
CA ARG A 75 -6.89 -12.65 -11.54
C ARG A 75 -7.90 -12.94 -12.65
N GLU A 76 -8.96 -13.66 -12.34
CA GLU A 76 -10.03 -14.00 -13.30
C GLU A 76 -10.79 -12.74 -13.77
N ALA A 77 -10.85 -11.71 -12.93
CA ALA A 77 -11.34 -10.39 -13.32
C ALA A 77 -10.40 -9.63 -14.27
N GLY A 78 -9.14 -10.09 -14.40
CA GLY A 78 -8.13 -9.53 -15.29
C GLY A 78 -7.18 -8.54 -14.62
N SER A 79 -7.17 -8.49 -13.29
CA SER A 79 -6.31 -7.63 -12.46
C SER A 79 -5.23 -8.44 -11.77
N VAL A 80 -4.18 -7.77 -11.30
CA VAL A 80 -3.14 -8.37 -10.43
C VAL A 80 -3.56 -8.18 -8.96
N PRO A 81 -3.49 -9.24 -8.13
CA PRO A 81 -3.70 -9.08 -6.69
C PRO A 81 -2.57 -8.25 -6.07
N PHE A 82 -2.94 -7.18 -5.35
CA PHE A 82 -2.01 -6.41 -4.51
C PHE A 82 -2.35 -6.67 -3.05
N ILE A 83 -1.49 -7.38 -2.35
CA ILE A 83 -1.75 -7.94 -1.02
C ILE A 83 -1.00 -7.16 0.04
N ARG A 84 -1.74 -6.51 0.94
CA ARG A 84 -1.19 -6.02 2.21
C ARG A 84 -1.05 -7.21 3.15
N LEU A 85 0.17 -7.67 3.39
CA LEU A 85 0.45 -8.77 4.31
C LEU A 85 0.45 -8.24 5.74
N MET A 86 -0.68 -8.42 6.43
CA MET A 86 -0.97 -7.83 7.73
C MET A 86 -0.71 -8.84 8.85
N LEU A 87 0.55 -8.95 9.30
CA LEU A 87 0.92 -9.80 10.44
C LEU A 87 0.54 -9.11 11.74
N ARG A 88 -0.73 -9.20 12.10
CA ARG A 88 -1.30 -8.62 13.32
C ARG A 88 -2.33 -9.55 13.96
N SER A 89 -2.50 -9.44 15.28
CA SER A 89 -3.39 -10.30 16.07
C SER A 89 -4.83 -9.79 16.17
N ASP A 90 -5.08 -8.55 15.78
CA ASP A 90 -6.43 -7.96 15.60
C ASP A 90 -6.35 -6.68 14.74
N SER A 91 -7.48 -6.03 14.53
CA SER A 91 -7.61 -4.84 13.68
C SER A 91 -7.38 -3.51 14.40
N ARG A 92 -7.13 -3.50 15.71
CA ARG A 92 -6.98 -2.26 16.49
C ARG A 92 -5.66 -1.56 16.17
N HIS A 93 -5.71 -0.25 16.13
CA HIS A 93 -4.55 0.62 15.97
C HIS A 93 -3.97 1.05 17.32
N TRP A 94 -2.81 1.71 17.30
CA TRP A 94 -2.12 2.31 18.47
C TRP A 94 -1.91 1.36 19.64
N ARG A 95 -1.50 0.14 19.34
CA ARG A 95 -1.19 -0.87 20.36
C ARG A 95 0.04 -1.70 19.98
N ALA A 96 0.70 -2.22 20.99
CA ALA A 96 1.76 -3.21 20.79
C ALA A 96 1.17 -4.54 20.27
N GLU A 97 1.89 -5.22 19.40
CA GLU A 97 1.57 -6.56 18.95
C GLU A 97 2.00 -7.58 20.02
N SER A 98 1.15 -8.59 20.25
CA SER A 98 1.42 -9.63 21.23
C SER A 98 1.81 -10.97 20.61
N THR A 99 1.39 -11.22 19.36
CA THR A 99 1.61 -12.48 18.66
C THR A 99 2.67 -12.34 17.57
N TYR A 100 2.46 -11.43 16.62
CA TYR A 100 3.32 -11.24 15.45
C TYR A 100 4.33 -10.13 15.65
N THR A 101 5.03 -10.14 16.79
CA THR A 101 6.08 -9.14 17.07
C THR A 101 7.24 -9.28 16.08
N LEU A 102 7.89 -8.16 15.76
CA LEU A 102 9.07 -8.19 14.88
C LEU A 102 10.14 -9.15 15.40
N GLN A 103 10.34 -9.19 16.73
CA GLN A 103 11.29 -10.10 17.38
C GLN A 103 10.93 -11.58 17.12
N ARG A 104 9.66 -11.96 17.20
CA ARG A 104 9.23 -13.34 16.94
C ARG A 104 9.31 -13.70 15.45
N ILE A 105 9.05 -12.74 14.56
CA ILE A 105 9.25 -12.93 13.12
C ILE A 105 10.74 -13.20 12.85
N LEU A 106 11.63 -12.36 13.38
CA LEU A 106 13.09 -12.52 13.26
C LEU A 106 13.61 -13.81 13.89
N GLY A 107 12.99 -14.25 14.99
CA GLY A 107 13.28 -15.52 15.65
C GLY A 107 12.78 -16.75 14.92
N GLY A 108 12.14 -16.61 13.77
CA GLY A 108 11.67 -17.72 12.93
C GLY A 108 10.36 -18.39 13.42
N MET A 109 9.66 -17.80 14.38
CA MET A 109 8.43 -18.40 14.95
C MET A 109 7.35 -18.66 13.88
N PHE A 110 7.35 -17.86 12.82
CA PHE A 110 6.36 -17.94 11.75
C PHE A 110 6.94 -18.42 10.41
N ASP A 111 8.18 -18.91 10.41
CA ASP A 111 8.87 -19.30 9.16
C ASP A 111 8.10 -20.36 8.37
N GLU A 112 7.56 -21.38 9.04
CA GLU A 112 6.80 -22.42 8.35
C GLU A 112 5.47 -21.89 7.78
N ASP A 113 4.78 -21.01 8.50
CA ASP A 113 3.57 -20.34 7.99
C ASP A 113 3.90 -19.47 6.76
N LEU A 114 4.97 -18.68 6.83
CA LEU A 114 5.44 -17.83 5.73
C LEU A 114 5.90 -18.68 4.54
N ARG A 115 6.66 -19.75 4.77
CA ARG A 115 7.06 -20.67 3.69
C ARG A 115 5.86 -21.33 3.02
N GLY A 116 4.87 -21.76 3.81
CA GLY A 116 3.60 -22.29 3.29
C GLY A 116 2.86 -21.27 2.43
N TRP A 117 2.83 -20.02 2.87
CA TRP A 117 2.25 -18.91 2.13
C TRP A 117 2.99 -18.69 0.80
N PHE A 118 4.31 -18.67 0.80
CA PHE A 118 5.12 -18.46 -0.40
C PHE A 118 5.09 -19.64 -1.37
N ARG A 119 5.04 -20.89 -0.88
CA ARG A 119 4.79 -22.06 -1.74
C ARG A 119 3.46 -21.91 -2.49
N SER A 120 2.42 -21.46 -1.80
CA SER A 120 1.09 -21.21 -2.39
C SER A 120 1.12 -20.05 -3.39
N ALA A 121 1.83 -18.95 -3.09
CA ALA A 121 2.04 -17.84 -4.01
C ALA A 121 2.77 -18.30 -5.29
N ARG A 122 3.80 -19.14 -5.16
CA ARG A 122 4.47 -19.75 -6.31
C ARG A 122 3.52 -20.64 -7.13
N GLN A 123 2.69 -21.46 -6.48
CA GLN A 123 1.70 -22.30 -7.16
C GLN A 123 0.62 -21.48 -7.86
N PHE A 124 0.27 -20.31 -7.33
CA PHE A 124 -0.63 -19.37 -7.98
C PHE A 124 -0.13 -18.97 -9.37
N GLY A 125 1.19 -18.84 -9.56
CA GLY A 125 1.90 -18.77 -10.84
C GLY A 125 1.73 -17.48 -11.63
N SER A 126 0.77 -16.62 -11.27
CA SER A 126 0.54 -15.32 -11.90
C SER A 126 1.20 -14.21 -11.07
N PRO A 127 1.44 -13.01 -11.66
CA PRO A 127 1.98 -11.88 -10.92
C PRO A 127 1.21 -11.55 -9.66
N LEU A 128 1.94 -11.22 -8.62
CA LEU A 128 1.45 -10.70 -7.35
C LEU A 128 2.23 -9.44 -7.00
N ILE A 129 1.55 -8.48 -6.37
CA ILE A 129 2.19 -7.35 -5.69
C ILE A 129 1.97 -7.57 -4.21
N VAL A 130 3.02 -7.49 -3.40
CA VAL A 130 2.93 -7.75 -1.96
C VAL A 130 3.69 -6.69 -1.19
N GLU A 131 3.11 -6.21 -0.11
CA GLU A 131 3.77 -5.38 0.88
C GLU A 131 3.68 -5.98 2.28
N TYR A 132 4.65 -5.68 3.11
CA TYR A 132 4.62 -5.89 4.54
C TYR A 132 4.96 -4.59 5.27
N GLY A 133 4.26 -4.33 6.37
CA GLY A 133 4.54 -3.15 7.17
C GLY A 133 4.02 -1.84 6.59
N THR A 134 2.78 -1.88 6.06
CA THR A 134 2.05 -0.70 5.60
C THR A 134 2.28 0.50 6.52
N GLU A 135 2.67 1.64 5.95
CA GLU A 135 2.81 2.92 6.66
C GLU A 135 3.69 2.83 7.92
N VAL A 136 4.81 2.11 7.82
CA VAL A 136 5.66 1.76 8.97
C VAL A 136 6.20 2.96 9.75
N ASN A 137 6.36 4.12 9.12
CA ASN A 137 6.79 5.37 9.74
C ASN A 137 5.66 6.12 10.48
N GLY A 138 4.43 5.57 10.49
CA GLY A 138 3.33 5.98 11.36
C GLY A 138 3.37 5.25 12.69
N ASP A 139 2.51 5.64 13.65
CA ASP A 139 2.45 5.03 14.99
C ASP A 139 1.20 4.15 15.22
N TRP A 140 0.37 3.97 14.20
CA TRP A 140 -0.92 3.28 14.33
C TRP A 140 -0.88 1.78 14.08
N PHE A 141 -0.04 1.28 13.17
CA PHE A 141 0.10 -0.16 12.95
C PHE A 141 1.13 -0.79 13.91
N PRO A 142 0.97 -2.05 14.32
CA PRO A 142 1.80 -2.64 15.38
C PRO A 142 3.25 -2.93 14.99
N TRP A 143 3.60 -2.91 13.71
CA TRP A 143 4.98 -3.07 13.22
C TRP A 143 5.80 -1.79 13.22
N ASN A 144 5.23 -0.67 13.65
CA ASN A 144 5.90 0.62 13.69
C ASN A 144 7.11 0.65 14.65
N GLY A 145 7.98 1.63 14.45
CA GLY A 145 9.17 1.78 15.27
C GLY A 145 8.87 2.06 16.74
N VAL A 146 7.84 2.86 17.06
CA VAL A 146 7.47 3.20 18.44
C VAL A 146 7.25 1.98 19.31
N GLN A 147 6.53 0.99 18.79
CA GLN A 147 6.20 -0.25 19.50
C GLN A 147 7.33 -1.28 19.49
N ASN A 148 8.42 -1.05 18.74
CA ASN A 148 9.45 -2.05 18.49
C ASN A 148 10.88 -1.57 18.82
N GLY A 149 11.03 -0.69 19.81
CA GLY A 149 12.32 -0.19 20.31
C GLY A 149 12.54 1.30 20.07
N GLY A 150 11.73 1.92 19.20
CA GLY A 150 11.77 3.37 18.97
C GLY A 150 13.13 3.85 18.52
N GLY A 151 13.58 4.94 19.13
CA GLY A 151 14.88 5.54 18.89
C GLY A 151 15.99 5.06 19.84
N GLN A 152 15.80 3.94 20.57
CA GLN A 152 16.88 3.30 21.34
C GLN A 152 18.00 2.83 20.40
N LEU A 153 19.22 2.72 20.91
CA LEU A 153 20.41 2.47 20.07
C LEU A 153 21.25 1.26 20.53
N ASP A 154 20.80 0.53 21.53
CA ASP A 154 21.60 -0.44 22.25
C ASP A 154 20.92 -1.78 22.56
N ASP A 155 19.65 -1.93 22.20
CA ASP A 155 18.90 -3.17 22.48
C ASP A 155 18.84 -4.13 21.28
N TYR A 156 19.13 -3.64 20.05
CA TYR A 156 19.04 -4.45 18.84
C TYR A 156 20.01 -3.98 17.75
N GLY A 157 20.62 -4.95 17.07
CA GLY A 157 21.36 -4.71 15.82
C GLY A 157 22.66 -3.95 15.99
N SER A 158 22.83 -2.88 15.24
CA SER A 158 24.06 -2.12 15.13
C SER A 158 24.09 -0.94 16.10
N ASP A 159 25.16 -0.82 16.90
CA ASP A 159 25.35 0.35 17.76
C ASP A 159 25.25 1.66 16.95
N GLY A 160 24.37 2.55 17.40
CA GLY A 160 24.17 3.87 16.78
C GLY A 160 23.08 3.93 15.71
N GLU A 161 22.44 2.82 15.37
CA GLU A 161 21.18 2.81 14.62
C GLU A 161 19.97 2.70 15.55
N ALA A 162 18.85 3.28 15.15
CA ALA A 162 17.62 3.22 15.94
C ALA A 162 16.98 1.82 15.85
N ASP A 163 16.78 1.19 17.01
CA ASP A 163 16.33 -0.20 17.15
C ASP A 163 15.01 -0.49 16.44
N GLY A 164 14.03 0.42 16.53
CA GLY A 164 12.73 0.24 15.93
C GLY A 164 12.78 0.11 14.41
N PRO A 165 13.35 1.09 13.69
CA PRO A 165 13.55 1.00 12.25
C PRO A 165 14.44 -0.16 11.82
N GLU A 166 15.57 -0.42 12.53
CA GLU A 166 16.46 -1.51 12.16
C GLU A 166 15.79 -2.86 12.30
N ARG A 167 15.08 -3.10 13.40
CA ARG A 167 14.31 -4.33 13.62
C ARG A 167 13.27 -4.57 12.54
N PHE A 168 12.58 -3.52 12.09
CA PHE A 168 11.64 -3.62 10.99
C PHE A 168 12.32 -3.98 9.66
N ARG A 169 13.42 -3.29 9.30
CA ARG A 169 14.18 -3.60 8.08
C ARG A 169 14.57 -5.07 8.03
N GLU A 170 15.11 -5.57 9.12
CA GLU A 170 15.57 -6.96 9.20
C GLU A 170 14.39 -7.95 9.15
N ALA A 171 13.27 -7.64 9.80
CA ALA A 171 12.06 -8.47 9.73
C ALA A 171 11.52 -8.53 8.28
N TYR A 172 11.48 -7.41 7.57
CA TYR A 172 11.03 -7.39 6.18
C TYR A 172 11.99 -8.17 5.27
N ARG A 173 13.31 -7.97 5.44
CA ARG A 173 14.34 -8.76 4.72
C ARG A 173 14.21 -10.25 5.01
N HIS A 174 13.92 -10.63 6.25
CA HIS A 174 13.69 -12.03 6.63
C HIS A 174 12.50 -12.62 5.87
N ILE A 175 11.36 -11.94 5.82
CA ILE A 175 10.18 -12.36 5.06
C ILE A 175 10.50 -12.54 3.57
N ILE A 176 11.17 -11.57 2.96
CA ILE A 176 11.55 -11.63 1.54
C ILE A 176 12.54 -12.78 1.28
N ARG A 177 13.49 -13.02 2.19
CA ARG A 177 14.43 -14.14 2.07
C ARG A 177 13.70 -15.48 2.05
N LEU A 178 12.75 -15.70 2.96
CA LEU A 178 11.92 -16.91 2.95
C LEU A 178 11.18 -17.08 1.61
N SER A 179 10.63 -16.01 1.07
CA SER A 179 9.99 -16.03 -0.26
C SER A 179 10.95 -16.48 -1.37
N ARG A 180 12.17 -15.95 -1.36
CA ARG A 180 13.20 -16.31 -2.34
C ARG A 180 13.66 -17.77 -2.21
N GLU A 181 13.84 -18.24 -0.99
CA GLU A 181 14.18 -19.63 -0.69
C GLU A 181 13.09 -20.60 -1.18
N GLU A 182 11.82 -20.25 -1.07
CA GLU A 182 10.69 -21.02 -1.61
C GLU A 182 10.50 -20.85 -3.13
N GLY A 183 11.28 -19.98 -3.77
CA GLY A 183 11.24 -19.76 -5.21
C GLY A 183 10.03 -19.00 -5.73
N SER A 184 9.41 -18.16 -4.89
CA SER A 184 8.25 -17.32 -5.25
C SER A 184 8.70 -16.10 -6.05
N ARG A 185 9.00 -16.29 -7.33
CA ARG A 185 9.54 -15.25 -8.24
C ARG A 185 8.46 -14.38 -8.88
N ASN A 186 7.20 -14.69 -8.64
CA ASN A 186 6.06 -13.97 -9.17
C ASN A 186 5.58 -12.83 -8.26
N ILE A 187 6.34 -12.50 -7.22
CA ILE A 187 6.04 -11.42 -6.28
C ILE A 187 6.86 -10.18 -6.63
N THR A 188 6.17 -9.04 -6.74
CA THR A 188 6.75 -7.70 -6.77
C THR A 188 6.62 -7.11 -5.36
N TRP A 189 7.75 -6.80 -4.72
CA TRP A 189 7.79 -6.33 -3.33
C TRP A 189 7.69 -4.81 -3.24
N VAL A 190 6.81 -4.32 -2.38
CA VAL A 190 6.58 -2.89 -2.17
C VAL A 190 6.96 -2.49 -0.74
N PHE A 191 7.78 -1.45 -0.60
CA PHE A 191 8.01 -0.76 0.67
C PHE A 191 7.07 0.44 0.75
N HIS A 192 6.10 0.41 1.66
CA HIS A 192 5.01 1.37 1.75
C HIS A 192 5.13 2.25 3.00
N VAL A 193 5.17 3.56 2.81
CA VAL A 193 5.27 4.56 3.88
C VAL A 193 4.06 5.50 3.89
N ASN A 194 3.81 6.10 5.05
CA ASN A 194 2.94 7.28 5.14
C ASN A 194 3.70 8.53 4.66
N SER A 195 3.00 9.49 4.10
CA SER A 195 3.58 10.73 3.58
C SER A 195 4.30 11.57 4.64
N GLY A 196 3.83 11.52 5.88
CA GLY A 196 4.46 12.16 7.04
C GLY A 196 4.95 11.15 8.05
N ASP A 197 6.07 11.43 8.70
CA ASP A 197 6.57 10.61 9.82
C ASP A 197 5.77 10.92 11.10
N ALA A 198 5.27 9.89 11.78
CA ALA A 198 4.55 10.00 13.05
C ALA A 198 5.05 8.94 14.05
N PRO A 199 5.68 9.36 15.16
CA PRO A 199 6.00 10.73 15.56
C PRO A 199 7.09 11.37 14.68
N VAL A 200 7.09 12.69 14.60
CA VAL A 200 8.18 13.42 13.95
C VAL A 200 9.46 13.26 14.79
N GLY A 201 10.53 12.83 14.16
CA GLY A 201 11.83 12.64 14.83
C GLY A 201 12.85 12.03 13.89
N GLU A 202 14.13 12.34 14.11
CA GLU A 202 15.21 11.86 13.23
C GLU A 202 15.28 10.32 13.17
N TRP A 203 15.01 9.65 14.28
CA TRP A 203 15.01 8.19 14.36
C TRP A 203 13.85 7.55 13.60
N ASN A 204 12.70 8.26 13.47
CA ASN A 204 11.47 7.75 12.85
C ASN A 204 11.31 8.15 11.39
N ARG A 205 12.34 8.69 10.76
CA ARG A 205 12.27 9.06 9.34
C ARG A 205 12.02 7.83 8.47
N LEU A 206 11.16 7.97 7.46
CA LEU A 206 10.79 6.87 6.55
C LEU A 206 12.01 6.17 5.94
N GLU A 207 13.10 6.92 5.68
CA GLU A 207 14.34 6.39 5.11
C GLU A 207 15.02 5.37 6.01
N LYS A 208 14.82 5.47 7.33
CA LYS A 208 15.41 4.55 8.31
C LYS A 208 14.82 3.14 8.24
N TYR A 209 13.61 3.01 7.71
CA TYR A 209 12.88 1.74 7.57
C TYR A 209 13.13 1.02 6.24
N TYR A 210 13.77 1.69 5.27
CA TYR A 210 13.91 1.15 3.91
C TYR A 210 14.81 -0.10 3.88
N PRO A 211 14.30 -1.27 3.42
CA PRO A 211 15.08 -2.50 3.36
C PRO A 211 16.26 -2.47 2.38
N GLY A 212 16.20 -1.58 1.39
CA GLY A 212 17.22 -1.45 0.34
C GLY A 212 16.77 -1.98 -1.02
N SER A 213 17.44 -1.50 -2.07
CA SER A 213 17.12 -1.83 -3.47
C SER A 213 17.31 -3.31 -3.84
N ASP A 214 18.11 -4.04 -3.06
CA ASP A 214 18.29 -5.47 -3.26
C ASP A 214 17.09 -6.31 -2.79
N TRP A 215 16.14 -5.67 -2.13
CA TRP A 215 14.98 -6.32 -1.52
C TRP A 215 13.65 -5.82 -2.08
N ILE A 216 13.57 -4.56 -2.49
CA ILE A 216 12.34 -3.86 -2.81
C ILE A 216 12.29 -3.52 -4.30
N ASP A 217 11.19 -3.87 -4.96
CA ASP A 217 10.92 -3.56 -6.37
C ASP A 217 10.32 -2.18 -6.56
N TRP A 218 9.40 -1.77 -5.68
CA TRP A 218 8.72 -0.47 -5.73
C TRP A 218 8.68 0.19 -4.36
N VAL A 219 8.75 1.53 -4.33
CA VAL A 219 8.48 2.30 -3.12
C VAL A 219 7.07 2.88 -3.21
N GLY A 220 6.28 2.66 -2.15
CA GLY A 220 4.89 3.04 -2.08
C GLY A 220 4.63 4.13 -1.05
N VAL A 221 3.57 4.90 -1.24
CA VAL A 221 3.17 5.98 -0.33
C VAL A 221 1.66 6.07 -0.18
N SER A 222 1.20 6.35 1.05
CA SER A 222 -0.14 6.87 1.33
C SER A 222 -0.08 8.39 1.37
N ALA A 223 -0.89 9.06 0.55
CA ALA A 223 -0.93 10.51 0.43
C ALA A 223 -2.37 11.01 0.47
N TYR A 224 -2.88 11.21 1.67
CA TYR A 224 -4.26 11.67 1.89
C TYR A 224 -4.37 13.18 2.03
N GLY A 225 -5.49 13.73 1.55
CA GLY A 225 -6.02 15.00 1.99
C GLY A 225 -6.71 14.86 3.36
N ALA A 226 -7.67 15.73 3.66
CA ALA A 226 -8.49 15.58 4.87
C ALA A 226 -9.23 14.24 4.84
N GLN A 227 -9.10 13.46 5.90
CA GLN A 227 -9.77 12.17 6.04
C GLN A 227 -11.09 12.28 6.81
N LYS A 228 -11.21 13.29 7.68
CA LYS A 228 -12.44 13.57 8.44
C LYS A 228 -13.03 14.90 8.03
N PRO A 229 -14.37 15.02 7.97
CA PRO A 229 -15.02 16.31 7.69
C PRO A 229 -14.59 17.44 8.63
N GLU A 230 -14.30 17.12 9.90
CA GLU A 230 -13.89 18.07 10.94
C GLU A 230 -12.38 18.39 10.94
N ASP A 231 -11.57 17.77 10.09
CA ASP A 231 -10.14 18.07 9.98
C ASP A 231 -9.91 19.57 9.76
N THR A 232 -8.97 20.13 10.50
CA THR A 232 -8.71 21.59 10.50
C THR A 232 -7.92 22.05 9.27
N ALA A 233 -7.31 21.15 8.51
CA ALA A 233 -6.58 21.41 7.29
C ALA A 233 -7.22 20.71 6.09
N TRP A 234 -7.05 21.31 4.92
CA TRP A 234 -7.45 20.75 3.64
C TRP A 234 -6.26 20.84 2.66
N PRO A 235 -5.20 20.05 2.86
CA PRO A 235 -4.05 20.09 1.97
C PRO A 235 -4.42 19.56 0.59
N ALA A 236 -3.94 20.22 -0.47
CA ALA A 236 -4.03 19.66 -1.81
C ALA A 236 -3.13 18.42 -1.92
N PHE A 237 -3.48 17.50 -2.82
CA PHE A 237 -2.68 16.29 -3.02
C PHE A 237 -1.21 16.60 -3.31
N ARG A 238 -0.93 17.63 -4.13
CA ARG A 238 0.44 18.05 -4.45
C ARG A 238 1.23 18.55 -3.24
N ASP A 239 0.57 19.19 -2.29
CA ASP A 239 1.22 19.69 -1.07
C ASP A 239 1.68 18.54 -0.17
N VAL A 240 0.97 17.42 -0.22
CA VAL A 240 1.33 16.18 0.48
C VAL A 240 2.36 15.37 -0.31
N MET A 241 2.18 15.27 -1.62
CA MET A 241 2.97 14.38 -2.46
C MET A 241 4.35 14.94 -2.81
N ASP A 242 4.49 16.25 -3.10
CA ASP A 242 5.77 16.84 -3.50
C ASP A 242 6.89 16.60 -2.49
N PRO A 243 6.71 16.84 -1.17
CA PRO A 243 7.76 16.58 -0.18
C PRO A 243 8.15 15.12 -0.05
N VAL A 244 7.15 14.22 0.02
CA VAL A 244 7.43 12.79 0.18
C VAL A 244 8.01 12.17 -1.07
N TYR A 245 7.57 12.59 -2.26
CA TYR A 245 8.13 12.15 -3.53
C TYR A 245 9.63 12.49 -3.63
N ALA A 246 10.02 13.71 -3.24
CA ALA A 246 11.43 14.10 -3.20
C ALA A 246 12.25 13.18 -2.27
N ARG A 247 11.74 12.83 -1.10
CA ARG A 247 12.38 11.89 -0.16
C ARG A 247 12.49 10.48 -0.74
N LEU A 248 11.41 9.94 -1.29
CA LEU A 248 11.39 8.60 -1.89
C LEU A 248 12.37 8.47 -3.04
N THR A 249 12.41 9.46 -3.91
CA THR A 249 13.31 9.46 -5.09
C THR A 249 14.78 9.68 -4.71
N ALA A 250 15.06 10.38 -3.63
CA ALA A 250 16.42 10.49 -3.07
C ALA A 250 16.86 9.18 -2.38
N MET A 251 15.97 8.54 -1.61
CA MET A 251 16.24 7.29 -0.92
C MET A 251 16.47 6.11 -1.88
N ALA A 252 15.65 6.04 -2.93
CA ALA A 252 15.64 4.93 -3.89
C ALA A 252 15.67 5.46 -5.34
N PRO A 253 16.81 5.97 -5.84
CA PRO A 253 16.88 6.76 -7.08
C PRO A 253 16.51 6.00 -8.36
N ASN A 254 16.55 4.67 -8.35
CA ASN A 254 16.24 3.83 -9.52
C ASN A 254 14.96 2.99 -9.35
N THR A 255 14.24 3.17 -8.24
CA THR A 255 13.06 2.37 -7.90
C THR A 255 11.78 3.11 -8.30
N PRO A 256 10.82 2.48 -9.00
CA PRO A 256 9.51 3.06 -9.27
C PRO A 256 8.76 3.46 -8.02
N VAL A 257 7.94 4.50 -8.12
CA VAL A 257 7.06 4.98 -7.05
C VAL A 257 5.62 4.59 -7.34
N VAL A 258 4.88 4.15 -6.32
CA VAL A 258 3.45 3.84 -6.40
C VAL A 258 2.70 4.66 -5.34
N VAL A 259 1.62 5.33 -5.74
CA VAL A 259 0.65 5.88 -4.79
C VAL A 259 -0.26 4.74 -4.34
N CYS A 260 0.09 4.09 -3.24
CA CYS A 260 -0.63 2.92 -2.73
C CYS A 260 -2.03 3.28 -2.23
N GLU A 261 -2.14 4.45 -1.61
CA GLU A 261 -3.39 4.96 -1.06
C GLU A 261 -3.45 6.47 -1.23
N PHE A 262 -4.58 6.97 -1.71
CA PHE A 262 -4.89 8.39 -1.65
C PHE A 262 -6.40 8.61 -1.64
N GLY A 263 -6.82 9.75 -1.12
CA GLY A 263 -8.22 10.15 -1.03
C GLY A 263 -8.38 11.41 -0.20
N ALA A 264 -9.58 11.98 -0.25
CA ALA A 264 -10.04 13.04 0.63
C ALA A 264 -11.53 12.81 0.90
N THR A 265 -11.99 13.16 2.11
CA THR A 265 -13.38 12.90 2.51
C THR A 265 -14.37 13.85 1.86
N LEU A 266 -15.60 13.41 1.66
CA LEU A 266 -16.76 14.26 1.39
C LEU A 266 -17.19 15.00 2.65
N GLY A 267 -17.83 16.14 2.51
CA GLY A 267 -18.53 16.85 3.59
C GLY A 267 -17.68 17.80 4.41
N SER A 268 -16.40 18.01 4.10
CA SER A 268 -15.59 19.02 4.78
C SER A 268 -16.05 20.44 4.43
N PRO A 269 -16.20 21.35 5.42
CA PRO A 269 -16.50 22.75 5.15
C PRO A 269 -15.30 23.53 4.61
N ARG A 270 -14.11 22.91 4.55
CA ARG A 270 -12.85 23.57 4.18
C ARG A 270 -12.44 23.35 2.74
N GLY A 271 -13.09 22.42 2.03
CA GLY A 271 -12.77 22.13 0.64
C GLY A 271 -13.77 21.20 -0.01
N ASN A 272 -13.58 20.99 -1.30
CA ASN A 272 -14.46 20.20 -2.14
C ASN A 272 -13.73 18.94 -2.61
N GLN A 273 -14.31 17.77 -2.33
CA GLN A 273 -13.74 16.46 -2.66
C GLN A 273 -13.49 16.28 -4.16
N GLU A 274 -14.44 16.72 -4.99
CA GLU A 274 -14.35 16.57 -6.44
C GLU A 274 -13.20 17.38 -7.03
N THR A 275 -13.05 18.63 -6.57
CA THR A 275 -11.95 19.50 -6.95
C THR A 275 -10.62 18.90 -6.53
N TRP A 276 -10.52 18.43 -5.29
CA TRP A 276 -9.32 17.78 -4.77
C TRP A 276 -8.93 16.55 -5.60
N ALA A 277 -9.91 15.68 -5.88
CA ALA A 277 -9.66 14.48 -6.67
C ALA A 277 -9.28 14.79 -8.11
N ARG A 278 -9.93 15.79 -8.73
CA ARG A 278 -9.62 16.21 -10.10
C ARG A 278 -8.19 16.72 -10.19
N GLU A 279 -7.80 17.63 -9.32
CA GLU A 279 -6.43 18.17 -9.30
C GLU A 279 -5.39 17.08 -9.06
N ALA A 280 -5.66 16.15 -8.14
CA ALA A 280 -4.77 15.02 -7.87
C ALA A 280 -4.60 14.12 -9.10
N LEU A 281 -5.70 13.74 -9.74
CA LEU A 281 -5.68 12.86 -10.92
C LEU A 281 -5.06 13.55 -12.14
N GLU A 282 -5.33 14.83 -12.35
CA GLU A 282 -4.71 15.61 -13.42
C GLU A 282 -3.19 15.74 -13.22
N ASP A 283 -2.73 16.01 -12.01
CA ASP A 283 -1.29 16.03 -11.71
C ASP A 283 -0.62 14.67 -11.97
N LEU A 284 -1.27 13.57 -11.58
CA LEU A 284 -0.78 12.21 -11.84
C LEU A 284 -0.72 11.91 -13.34
N VAL A 285 -1.79 12.15 -14.06
CA VAL A 285 -1.91 11.83 -15.50
C VAL A 285 -1.01 12.74 -16.36
N ASN A 286 -0.75 13.97 -15.91
CA ASN A 286 0.14 14.90 -16.59
C ASN A 286 1.62 14.78 -16.16
N ASP A 287 1.98 13.63 -15.54
CA ASP A 287 3.37 13.27 -15.28
C ASP A 287 4.12 14.26 -14.35
N ARG A 288 3.39 14.87 -13.40
CA ARG A 288 4.01 15.77 -12.40
C ARG A 288 5.12 15.04 -11.62
N TRP A 289 4.95 13.75 -11.41
CA TRP A 289 5.90 12.88 -10.71
C TRP A 289 6.34 11.73 -11.62
N PRO A 290 7.37 11.92 -12.46
CA PRO A 290 7.71 11.02 -13.56
C PRO A 290 8.07 9.58 -13.15
N ARG A 291 8.36 9.34 -11.86
CA ARG A 291 8.64 7.98 -11.37
C ARG A 291 7.43 7.29 -10.75
N VAL A 292 6.28 7.98 -10.67
CA VAL A 292 5.02 7.35 -10.26
C VAL A 292 4.53 6.50 -11.41
N ILE A 293 4.41 5.19 -11.18
CA ILE A 293 3.99 4.20 -12.18
C ILE A 293 2.51 3.81 -12.08
N GLY A 294 1.83 4.24 -11.01
CA GLY A 294 0.43 3.94 -10.81
C GLY A 294 -0.08 4.40 -9.46
N PHE A 295 -1.39 4.29 -9.28
CA PHE A 295 -2.08 4.80 -8.11
C PHE A 295 -3.26 3.91 -7.72
N SER A 296 -3.67 3.98 -6.44
CA SER A 296 -4.87 3.32 -5.90
C SER A 296 -5.69 4.31 -5.07
N TRP A 297 -6.85 4.68 -5.58
CA TRP A 297 -7.83 5.39 -4.76
C TRP A 297 -8.35 4.46 -3.67
N TRP A 298 -8.44 4.98 -2.43
CA TRP A 298 -8.99 4.22 -1.31
C TRP A 298 -10.50 4.37 -1.27
N ASN A 299 -11.22 3.49 -1.95
CA ASN A 299 -12.66 3.56 -2.14
C ASN A 299 -13.42 3.05 -0.92
N GLU A 300 -13.24 3.71 0.22
CA GLU A 300 -13.80 3.30 1.51
C GLU A 300 -14.52 4.44 2.22
N GLY A 301 -15.33 4.07 3.19
CA GLY A 301 -15.93 4.99 4.14
C GLY A 301 -16.02 4.31 5.50
N TRP A 302 -15.76 5.07 6.55
CA TRP A 302 -15.80 4.55 7.91
C TRP A 302 -16.35 5.54 8.91
N ARG A 303 -16.77 4.99 10.02
CA ARG A 303 -17.28 5.76 11.15
C ARG A 303 -16.12 6.20 12.04
N ASN A 304 -16.03 7.50 12.31
CA ASN A 304 -14.99 8.06 13.19
C ASN A 304 -15.45 8.13 14.65
N ASP A 305 -16.73 8.47 14.89
CA ASP A 305 -17.31 8.57 16.23
C ASP A 305 -18.83 8.33 16.20
N ALA A 306 -19.58 8.87 17.14
CA ALA A 306 -21.02 8.69 17.23
C ALA A 306 -21.80 9.62 16.28
N ASP A 307 -21.19 10.70 15.81
CA ASP A 307 -21.80 11.65 14.88
C ASP A 307 -21.61 11.19 13.42
N PRO A 308 -22.69 10.89 12.69
CA PRO A 308 -22.57 10.52 11.28
C PRO A 308 -21.98 11.64 10.40
N GLY A 309 -22.09 12.90 10.82
CA GLY A 309 -21.50 14.05 10.13
C GLY A 309 -19.95 14.05 10.13
N HIS A 310 -19.34 13.28 11.03
CA HIS A 310 -17.90 13.12 11.13
C HIS A 310 -17.37 11.91 10.35
N ASN A 311 -18.24 11.11 9.71
CA ASN A 311 -17.81 9.92 8.98
C ASN A 311 -16.92 10.27 7.80
N THR A 312 -15.88 9.48 7.62
CA THR A 312 -15.07 9.52 6.39
C THR A 312 -15.86 8.92 5.23
N VAL A 313 -15.93 9.63 4.11
CA VAL A 313 -16.62 9.18 2.90
C VAL A 313 -15.75 9.45 1.69
N MET A 314 -15.12 8.39 1.17
CA MET A 314 -14.28 8.45 -0.03
C MET A 314 -14.80 7.51 -1.14
N ARG A 315 -15.91 6.84 -0.93
CA ARG A 315 -16.46 5.90 -1.90
C ARG A 315 -17.12 6.62 -3.08
N LEU A 316 -16.77 6.18 -4.29
CA LEU A 316 -17.36 6.71 -5.53
C LEU A 316 -18.87 6.48 -5.60
N GLN A 317 -19.35 5.39 -5.00
CA GLN A 317 -20.78 5.06 -4.90
C GLN A 317 -21.57 6.12 -4.12
N ASP A 318 -20.92 6.76 -3.17
CA ASP A 318 -21.57 7.76 -2.29
C ASP A 318 -21.49 9.19 -2.85
N SER A 319 -20.71 9.40 -3.93
CA SER A 319 -20.50 10.71 -4.55
C SER A 319 -20.53 10.60 -6.08
N PRO A 320 -21.71 10.78 -6.72
CA PRO A 320 -21.79 10.78 -8.18
C PRO A 320 -20.89 11.80 -8.87
N ALA A 321 -20.59 12.90 -8.19
CA ALA A 321 -19.69 13.93 -8.68
C ALA A 321 -18.23 13.44 -8.67
N LEU A 322 -17.78 12.78 -7.62
CA LEU A 322 -16.48 12.13 -7.55
C LEU A 322 -16.33 11.05 -8.63
N ALA A 323 -17.35 10.18 -8.79
CA ALA A 323 -17.38 9.16 -9.84
C ALA A 323 -17.22 9.77 -11.24
N ARG A 324 -17.88 10.88 -11.50
CA ARG A 324 -17.76 11.62 -12.77
C ARG A 324 -16.33 12.13 -12.98
N VAL A 325 -15.67 12.66 -11.95
CA VAL A 325 -14.27 13.09 -12.03
C VAL A 325 -13.38 11.95 -12.48
N PHE A 326 -13.53 10.76 -11.88
CA PHE A 326 -12.76 9.58 -12.27
C PHE A 326 -13.06 9.16 -13.71
N HIS A 327 -14.32 9.13 -14.09
CA HIS A 327 -14.73 8.76 -15.46
C HIS A 327 -14.12 9.69 -16.51
N GLU A 328 -14.09 11.00 -16.25
CA GLU A 328 -13.56 12.01 -17.15
C GLU A 328 -12.03 12.00 -17.22
N THR A 329 -11.35 11.88 -16.08
CA THR A 329 -9.88 12.01 -16.01
C THR A 329 -9.15 10.68 -16.21
N VAL A 330 -9.74 9.57 -15.78
CA VAL A 330 -9.14 8.22 -15.83
C VAL A 330 -9.76 7.38 -16.93
N GLY A 331 -11.09 7.36 -17.01
CA GLY A 331 -11.84 6.46 -17.88
C GLY A 331 -11.47 6.59 -19.36
N GLY A 332 -11.45 7.82 -19.85
CA GLY A 332 -11.17 8.13 -21.27
C GLY A 332 -9.69 8.32 -21.63
N ASP A 333 -8.79 8.42 -20.66
CA ASP A 333 -7.38 8.74 -20.95
C ASP A 333 -6.60 7.47 -21.34
N PRO A 334 -6.01 7.41 -22.56
CA PRO A 334 -5.25 6.24 -23.02
C PRO A 334 -3.91 6.07 -22.28
N ARG A 335 -3.40 7.09 -21.59
CA ARG A 335 -2.17 7.01 -20.78
C ARG A 335 -2.41 6.26 -19.47
N VAL A 336 -3.67 6.13 -19.04
CA VAL A 336 -4.05 5.37 -17.85
C VAL A 336 -4.37 3.94 -18.26
N LEU A 337 -3.53 3.01 -17.80
CA LEU A 337 -3.59 1.59 -18.18
C LEU A 337 -4.39 0.80 -17.15
N GLY A 338 -5.42 0.13 -17.59
CA GLY A 338 -6.25 -0.77 -16.78
C GLY A 338 -5.75 -2.22 -16.72
N ARG A 339 -4.52 -2.48 -17.19
CA ARG A 339 -3.91 -3.81 -17.16
C ARG A 339 -2.40 -3.70 -17.02
N ILE A 340 -1.83 -4.65 -16.27
CA ILE A 340 -0.40 -4.77 -16.07
C ILE A 340 0.28 -5.30 -17.34
N LEU A 341 1.45 -4.75 -17.63
CA LEU A 341 2.39 -5.26 -18.63
C LEU A 341 3.39 -6.19 -17.92
N THR A 342 3.58 -7.38 -18.45
CA THR A 342 4.55 -8.36 -17.93
C THR A 342 5.71 -8.54 -18.89
N ALA A 343 6.88 -8.86 -18.37
CA ALA A 343 7.98 -9.35 -19.20
C ALA A 343 7.55 -10.67 -19.90
N ARG A 344 7.87 -10.76 -21.19
CA ARG A 344 7.63 -11.98 -21.97
C ARG A 344 8.64 -13.05 -21.64
#